data_7f45e712955b5cfa9f0651e042246e23
#
_entry.id   7f45e712955b5cfa9f0651e042246e23
#
_cell.length_a   1.000
_cell.length_b   1.000
_cell.length_c   1.000
_cell.angle_alpha   90.00
_cell.angle_beta   90.00
_cell.angle_gamma   90.00
#
_symmetry.space_group_name_H-M   'P 1'
#
loop_
_entity.id
_entity.type
_entity.pdbx_description
1 polymer ?
#
loop_
_entity_poly.entity_id
_entity_poly.type
_entity_poly.pdbx_seq_one_letter_code
_entity_poly.pdbx_strand_id
1 'polypeptide(L)'
;STMSIVTGDDAKTAWEVDLGQTQTIRSTPMITDINGDDKQEIILAYDTDSSLEIEVWSPALTCSESGWVKSGHANEKLWSFSDADYTLGIDSPHFPTTQSNHKSITQPLLADLDLDGDAELVLSVVDKGSNDPTVTALTLTTSSPNDFDWEVVLDKGTHPSDPAWGMLDDDSTAVVLTTIDANSGNMWLWRIDGESGSIELGPVSLSGTDSDSDSPRLRLPGPVIVQLDADDAPEMILTIPTDANGRTNGNGARFVAMEMTSTDEIWQFRTPNGYSDSQPLPIDTTNDGIHDRLCWVT
;
A
#
# COMPACT_ATOMS: atom_id res chain seq x y z
N SER A 1 11.54 19.42 -6.01
CA SER A 1 11.29 18.62 -4.78
C SER A 1 12.60 18.11 -4.22
N THR A 2 12.72 18.09 -2.92
CA THR A 2 13.93 17.65 -2.22
C THR A 2 13.56 16.54 -1.25
N MET A 3 14.36 15.48 -1.23
CA MET A 3 14.30 14.43 -0.20
C MET A 3 15.47 14.62 0.75
N SER A 4 15.21 14.51 2.05
CA SER A 4 16.24 14.71 3.07
C SER A 4 16.16 13.64 4.16
N ILE A 5 17.32 13.18 4.61
CA ILE A 5 17.44 12.39 5.85
C ILE A 5 17.95 13.34 6.94
N VAL A 6 17.28 13.32 8.08
CA VAL A 6 17.68 14.10 9.24
C VAL A 6 18.10 13.19 10.38
N THR A 7 19.08 13.64 11.17
CA THR A 7 19.52 12.91 12.37
C THR A 7 18.44 12.97 13.46
N GLY A 8 18.28 11.88 14.20
CA GLY A 8 17.27 11.78 15.25
C GLY A 8 17.60 12.56 16.52
N ASP A 9 18.89 12.88 16.75
CA ASP A 9 19.36 13.52 17.97
C ASP A 9 19.34 15.05 17.92
N ASP A 10 19.65 15.65 16.77
CA ASP A 10 19.78 17.11 16.63
C ASP A 10 19.02 17.68 15.42
N ALA A 11 18.27 16.86 14.72
CA ALA A 11 17.46 17.22 13.53
C ALA A 11 18.27 17.93 12.41
N LYS A 12 19.55 17.63 12.30
CA LYS A 12 20.36 18.13 11.20
C LYS A 12 20.21 17.27 9.96
N THR A 13 20.26 17.90 8.80
CA THR A 13 20.29 17.20 7.53
C THR A 13 21.58 16.38 7.41
N ALA A 14 21.44 15.06 7.42
CA ALA A 14 22.56 14.14 7.20
C ALA A 14 22.76 13.88 5.70
N TRP A 15 21.70 13.87 4.93
CA TRP A 15 21.72 13.63 3.49
C TRP A 15 20.57 14.39 2.82
N GLU A 16 20.80 14.86 1.61
CA GLU A 16 19.80 15.57 0.82
C GLU A 16 20.03 15.33 -0.67
N VAL A 17 18.97 15.12 -1.40
CA VAL A 17 18.96 15.04 -2.86
C VAL A 17 17.84 15.92 -3.43
N ASP A 18 18.18 16.69 -4.45
CA ASP A 18 17.19 17.41 -5.25
C ASP A 18 16.70 16.47 -6.37
N LEU A 19 15.44 16.12 -6.30
CA LEU A 19 14.78 15.27 -7.31
C LEU A 19 14.49 16.01 -8.62
N GLY A 20 14.96 17.26 -8.73
CA GLY A 20 15.04 18.02 -9.98
C GLY A 20 13.71 18.50 -10.56
N GLN A 21 12.59 18.22 -9.90
CA GLN A 21 11.27 18.46 -10.47
C GLN A 21 10.31 19.15 -9.50
N THR A 22 9.31 19.80 -10.04
CA THR A 22 8.15 20.34 -9.29
C THR A 22 7.19 19.25 -8.81
N GLN A 23 7.62 18.00 -8.88
CA GLN A 23 6.82 16.82 -8.57
C GLN A 23 6.49 16.74 -7.09
N THR A 24 5.29 16.33 -6.80
CA THR A 24 4.88 16.02 -5.44
C THR A 24 5.08 14.52 -5.23
N ILE A 25 6.11 14.13 -4.48
CA ILE A 25 6.22 12.74 -4.00
C ILE A 25 5.01 12.48 -3.12
N ARG A 26 4.34 11.38 -3.38
CA ARG A 26 3.04 11.11 -2.78
C ARG A 26 3.01 9.81 -2.01
N SER A 27 3.91 8.85 -2.29
CA SER A 27 4.06 7.66 -1.47
C SER A 27 5.01 7.90 -0.28
N THR A 28 4.90 7.05 0.72
CA THR A 28 5.86 7.01 1.81
C THR A 28 7.16 6.39 1.29
N PRO A 29 8.33 7.01 1.51
CA PRO A 29 9.60 6.38 1.20
C PRO A 29 9.76 5.06 1.95
N MET A 30 10.25 4.04 1.26
CA MET A 30 10.57 2.76 1.86
C MET A 30 12.09 2.64 2.01
N ILE A 31 12.52 1.88 2.99
CA ILE A 31 13.94 1.71 3.31
C ILE A 31 14.21 0.22 3.50
N THR A 32 15.15 -0.30 2.71
CA THR A 32 15.60 -1.69 2.80
C THR A 32 17.01 -1.83 2.23
N ASP A 33 17.73 -2.89 2.59
CA ASP A 33 18.94 -3.32 1.90
C ASP A 33 18.51 -4.19 0.72
N ILE A 34 18.53 -3.63 -0.49
CA ILE A 34 18.07 -4.31 -1.70
C ILE A 34 19.18 -5.07 -2.42
N ASN A 35 20.42 -4.92 -2.00
CA ASN A 35 21.57 -5.48 -2.70
C ASN A 35 22.44 -6.36 -1.80
N GLY A 36 22.05 -6.55 -0.54
CA GLY A 36 22.74 -7.40 0.42
C GLY A 36 24.10 -6.86 0.88
N ASP A 37 24.34 -5.54 0.80
CA ASP A 37 25.62 -4.93 1.18
C ASP A 37 25.62 -4.40 2.63
N ASP A 38 24.63 -4.74 3.43
CA ASP A 38 24.40 -4.28 4.81
C ASP A 38 24.14 -2.75 4.94
N LYS A 39 23.80 -2.08 3.84
CA LYS A 39 23.35 -0.69 3.85
C LYS A 39 21.91 -0.59 3.39
N GLN A 40 21.27 0.49 3.79
CA GLN A 40 19.87 0.68 3.47
C GLN A 40 19.72 1.61 2.27
N GLU A 41 19.00 1.19 1.27
CA GLU A 41 18.56 2.02 0.16
C GLU A 41 17.21 2.66 0.46
N ILE A 42 16.95 3.74 -0.25
CA ILE A 42 15.68 4.46 -0.21
C ILE A 42 14.96 4.26 -1.52
N ILE A 43 13.75 3.74 -1.45
CA ILE A 43 12.89 3.53 -2.59
C ILE A 43 11.79 4.59 -2.56
N LEU A 44 11.62 5.25 -3.69
CA LEU A 44 10.57 6.24 -3.92
C LEU A 44 9.69 5.79 -5.07
N ALA A 45 8.38 5.79 -4.86
CA ALA A 45 7.42 5.66 -5.94
C ALA A 45 6.52 6.90 -5.97
N TYR A 46 6.40 7.55 -7.13
CA TYR A 46 5.66 8.78 -7.26
C TYR A 46 5.14 8.99 -8.68
N ASP A 47 4.08 9.78 -8.78
CA ASP A 47 3.56 10.20 -10.08
C ASP A 47 4.19 11.52 -10.53
N THR A 48 4.46 11.57 -11.83
CA THR A 48 4.66 12.81 -12.57
C THR A 48 3.38 13.18 -13.32
N ASP A 49 3.43 14.28 -14.06
CA ASP A 49 2.32 14.65 -14.95
C ASP A 49 2.13 13.63 -16.10
N SER A 50 3.13 12.79 -16.38
CA SER A 50 3.17 11.89 -17.53
C SER A 50 3.35 10.42 -17.20
N SER A 51 3.94 10.08 -16.07
CA SER A 51 4.38 8.71 -15.77
C SER A 51 4.36 8.39 -14.27
N LEU A 52 4.26 7.10 -13.96
CA LEU A 52 4.71 6.52 -12.71
C LEU A 52 6.24 6.49 -12.72
N GLU A 53 6.86 6.92 -11.65
CA GLU A 53 8.31 6.88 -11.46
C GLU A 53 8.65 6.10 -10.21
N ILE A 54 9.64 5.22 -10.32
CA ILE A 54 10.26 4.52 -9.20
C ILE A 54 11.75 4.84 -9.21
N GLU A 55 12.29 5.28 -8.11
CA GLU A 55 13.71 5.57 -7.96
C GLU A 55 14.28 4.88 -6.74
N VAL A 56 15.44 4.27 -6.90
CA VAL A 56 16.21 3.67 -5.81
C VAL A 56 17.49 4.46 -5.61
N TRP A 57 17.71 4.88 -4.38
CA TRP A 57 18.81 5.72 -3.99
C TRP A 57 19.64 5.06 -2.89
N SER A 58 20.95 5.00 -3.08
CA SER A 58 21.88 4.67 -2.02
C SER A 58 22.35 5.96 -1.35
N PRO A 59 21.86 6.27 -0.13
CA PRO A 59 22.39 7.39 0.60
C PRO A 59 23.81 7.04 1.08
N ALA A 60 24.79 7.83 0.68
CA ALA A 60 26.17 7.65 1.08
C ALA A 60 26.35 7.99 2.58
N LEU A 61 25.69 7.23 3.44
CA LEU A 61 25.72 7.38 4.89
C LEU A 61 26.36 6.15 5.51
N THR A 62 27.31 6.37 6.42
CA THR A 62 27.81 5.31 7.30
C THR A 62 27.39 5.61 8.72
N CYS A 63 26.82 4.63 9.41
CA CYS A 63 26.59 4.70 10.84
C CYS A 63 27.92 4.49 11.57
N SER A 64 28.33 5.44 12.40
CA SER A 64 29.47 5.29 13.30
C SER A 64 29.00 5.38 14.76
N GLU A 65 29.87 5.00 15.71
CA GLU A 65 29.58 5.14 17.15
C GLU A 65 29.25 6.62 17.56
N SER A 66 29.63 7.58 16.72
CA SER A 66 29.35 9.01 16.91
C SER A 66 28.15 9.53 16.12
N GLY A 67 27.36 8.64 15.50
CA GLY A 67 26.21 8.98 14.68
C GLY A 67 26.44 8.82 13.18
N TRP A 68 25.49 9.28 12.38
CA TRP A 68 25.54 9.19 10.92
C TRP A 68 26.58 10.17 10.35
N VAL A 69 27.52 9.63 9.62
CA VAL A 69 28.57 10.41 8.98
C VAL A 69 28.42 10.31 7.47
N LYS A 70 28.41 11.44 6.79
CA LYS A 70 28.45 11.47 5.33
C LYS A 70 29.74 10.79 4.87
N SER A 71 29.63 9.60 4.29
CA SER A 71 30.76 8.97 3.60
C SER A 71 31.08 9.81 2.37
N GLY A 72 32.32 9.93 1.99
CA GLY A 72 32.76 10.78 0.88
C GLY A 72 32.31 10.35 -0.52
N HIS A 73 31.33 9.45 -0.61
CA HIS A 73 30.71 9.00 -1.86
C HIS A 73 29.58 9.96 -2.24
N ALA A 74 29.41 10.19 -3.53
CA ALA A 74 28.27 10.95 -4.06
C ALA A 74 26.98 10.19 -3.80
N ASN A 75 25.88 10.94 -3.59
CA ASN A 75 24.55 10.37 -3.59
C ASN A 75 24.35 9.62 -4.92
N GLU A 76 24.09 8.36 -4.87
CA GLU A 76 23.97 7.54 -6.08
C GLU A 76 22.53 7.08 -6.24
N LYS A 77 21.92 7.47 -7.34
CA LYS A 77 20.72 6.82 -7.82
C LYS A 77 21.15 5.51 -8.45
N LEU A 78 20.80 4.41 -7.81
CA LEU A 78 21.18 3.08 -8.26
C LEU A 78 20.49 2.76 -9.57
N TRP A 79 19.17 2.99 -9.62
CA TRP A 79 18.38 2.83 -10.83
C TRP A 79 17.07 3.61 -10.75
N SER A 80 16.37 3.69 -11.86
CA SER A 80 15.01 4.21 -11.95
C SER A 80 14.21 3.47 -13.00
N PHE A 81 12.91 3.37 -12.74
CA PHE A 81 11.90 2.83 -13.64
C PHE A 81 10.88 3.93 -13.92
N SER A 82 10.35 3.97 -15.13
CA SER A 82 9.33 4.94 -15.54
C SER A 82 8.33 4.28 -16.46
N ASP A 83 7.05 4.41 -16.14
CA ASP A 83 5.95 3.89 -16.94
C ASP A 83 4.88 4.95 -17.18
N ALA A 84 4.59 5.21 -18.45
CA ALA A 84 3.63 6.23 -18.85
C ALA A 84 2.16 5.76 -18.79
N ASP A 85 1.94 4.46 -18.73
CA ASP A 85 0.61 3.88 -18.77
C ASP A 85 -0.05 3.81 -17.39
N TYR A 86 0.74 3.91 -16.31
CA TYR A 86 0.28 3.78 -14.93
C TYR A 86 0.30 5.07 -14.12
N THR A 87 -0.49 5.10 -13.05
CA THR A 87 -0.50 6.15 -12.02
C THR A 87 -0.83 5.55 -10.65
N LEU A 88 -0.11 5.99 -9.63
CA LEU A 88 -0.44 5.69 -8.22
C LEU A 88 -1.66 6.47 -7.74
N GLY A 89 -1.95 7.57 -8.38
CA GLY A 89 -2.98 8.50 -7.96
C GLY A 89 -4.12 8.62 -8.94
N ILE A 90 -5.34 8.55 -8.44
CA ILE A 90 -6.55 8.76 -9.22
C ILE A 90 -7.05 10.18 -8.96
N ASP A 91 -7.31 10.93 -10.03
CA ASP A 91 -8.08 12.15 -9.92
C ASP A 91 -9.52 11.77 -9.60
N SER A 92 -9.93 11.97 -8.35
CA SER A 92 -11.33 11.80 -8.00
C SER A 92 -12.17 12.82 -8.76
N PRO A 93 -13.07 12.40 -9.67
CA PRO A 93 -13.92 13.33 -10.44
C PRO A 93 -14.89 14.11 -9.55
N HIS A 94 -14.97 13.77 -8.26
CA HIS A 94 -15.92 14.36 -7.31
C HIS A 94 -15.31 15.38 -6.37
N PHE A 95 -14.00 15.64 -6.45
CA PHE A 95 -13.47 16.84 -5.79
C PHE A 95 -13.82 18.08 -6.65
N PRO A 96 -14.45 19.08 -6.07
CA PRO A 96 -14.66 20.34 -6.79
C PRO A 96 -13.30 20.85 -7.26
N THR A 97 -13.24 21.34 -8.49
CA THR A 97 -12.05 21.79 -9.22
C THR A 97 -11.18 22.81 -8.47
N THR A 98 -11.63 23.30 -7.33
CA THR A 98 -10.91 24.19 -6.43
C THR A 98 -10.00 23.46 -5.41
N GLN A 99 -10.06 22.13 -5.34
CA GLN A 99 -9.22 21.30 -4.45
C GLN A 99 -8.51 20.17 -5.23
N SER A 100 -8.04 20.46 -6.42
CA SER A 100 -7.41 19.52 -7.35
C SER A 100 -6.13 18.82 -6.85
N ASN A 101 -5.78 18.96 -5.57
CA ASN A 101 -4.53 18.45 -5.01
C ASN A 101 -4.73 17.25 -4.06
N HIS A 102 -5.93 16.71 -3.93
CA HIS A 102 -6.18 15.54 -3.09
C HIS A 102 -6.46 14.31 -3.95
N LYS A 103 -5.40 13.73 -4.49
CA LYS A 103 -5.46 12.41 -5.08
C LYS A 103 -5.42 11.37 -3.98
N SER A 104 -6.23 10.33 -4.06
CA SER A 104 -6.01 9.11 -3.30
C SER A 104 -4.79 8.42 -3.87
N ILE A 105 -3.82 8.07 -3.04
CA ILE A 105 -2.57 7.47 -3.47
C ILE A 105 -2.41 6.20 -2.70
N THR A 106 -2.15 5.12 -3.44
CA THR A 106 -1.77 3.86 -2.85
C THR A 106 -0.32 3.93 -2.35
N GLN A 107 -0.07 3.24 -1.24
CA GLN A 107 1.29 3.07 -0.74
C GLN A 107 1.86 1.77 -1.31
N PRO A 108 3.06 1.80 -1.86
CA PRO A 108 3.75 0.60 -2.25
C PRO A 108 4.05 -0.30 -1.05
N LEU A 109 4.24 -1.57 -1.31
CA LEU A 109 4.61 -2.59 -0.34
C LEU A 109 5.91 -3.26 -0.79
N LEU A 110 6.81 -3.54 0.16
CA LEU A 110 7.96 -4.40 -0.03
C LEU A 110 7.69 -5.75 0.62
N ALA A 111 7.87 -6.82 -0.13
CA ALA A 111 7.68 -8.19 0.33
C ALA A 111 8.51 -9.16 -0.48
N ASP A 112 9.01 -10.21 0.15
CA ASP A 112 9.61 -11.36 -0.51
C ASP A 112 8.44 -12.28 -0.93
N LEU A 113 8.01 -12.15 -2.18
CA LEU A 113 6.78 -12.77 -2.65
C LEU A 113 6.96 -14.22 -3.10
N ASP A 114 8.14 -14.57 -3.57
CA ASP A 114 8.48 -15.91 -4.05
C ASP A 114 9.39 -16.68 -3.10
N LEU A 115 9.68 -16.08 -1.92
CA LEU A 115 10.47 -16.66 -0.83
C LEU A 115 11.91 -16.98 -1.24
N ASP A 116 12.47 -16.26 -2.19
CA ASP A 116 13.86 -16.43 -2.65
C ASP A 116 14.88 -15.62 -1.84
N GLY A 117 14.40 -14.72 -0.98
CA GLY A 117 15.17 -13.87 -0.08
C GLY A 117 15.40 -12.46 -0.60
N ASP A 118 15.05 -12.18 -1.82
CA ASP A 118 15.02 -10.83 -2.39
C ASP A 118 13.61 -10.23 -2.23
N ALA A 119 13.48 -8.92 -2.15
CA ALA A 119 12.18 -8.29 -1.95
C ALA A 119 11.64 -7.69 -3.25
N GLU A 120 10.37 -7.91 -3.51
CA GLU A 120 9.62 -7.29 -4.59
C GLU A 120 8.91 -6.02 -4.13
N LEU A 121 8.82 -5.05 -5.04
CA LEU A 121 8.00 -3.86 -4.88
C LEU A 121 6.61 -4.11 -5.47
N VAL A 122 5.62 -4.20 -4.60
CA VAL A 122 4.22 -4.35 -5.01
C VAL A 122 3.56 -3.01 -5.12
N LEU A 123 2.94 -2.74 -6.26
CA LEU A 123 2.21 -1.51 -6.54
C LEU A 123 0.76 -1.81 -6.87
N SER A 124 -0.15 -1.09 -6.23
CA SER A 124 -1.53 -0.96 -6.69
C SER A 124 -1.65 0.33 -7.49
N VAL A 125 -1.88 0.22 -8.77
CA VAL A 125 -1.89 1.34 -9.72
C VAL A 125 -3.21 1.38 -10.50
N VAL A 126 -3.39 2.40 -11.30
CA VAL A 126 -4.50 2.48 -12.26
C VAL A 126 -3.91 2.67 -13.65
N ASP A 127 -4.34 1.83 -14.56
CA ASP A 127 -4.06 1.99 -15.98
C ASP A 127 -4.78 3.25 -16.52
N LYS A 128 -4.02 4.18 -17.07
CA LYS A 128 -4.55 5.45 -17.60
C LYS A 128 -5.40 5.27 -18.85
N GLY A 129 -5.19 4.17 -19.58
CA GLY A 129 -5.90 3.88 -20.82
C GLY A 129 -7.28 3.30 -20.59
N SER A 130 -7.40 2.35 -19.67
CA SER A 130 -8.66 1.66 -19.32
C SER A 130 -9.35 2.22 -18.08
N ASN A 131 -8.61 2.85 -17.17
CA ASN A 131 -8.99 3.21 -15.80
C ASN A 131 -9.26 1.98 -14.91
N ASP A 132 -8.68 0.84 -15.24
CA ASP A 132 -8.80 -0.36 -14.45
C ASP A 132 -7.75 -0.39 -13.34
N PRO A 133 -8.13 -0.84 -12.13
CA PRO A 133 -7.16 -1.10 -11.08
C PRO A 133 -6.23 -2.23 -11.51
N THR A 134 -4.95 -2.04 -11.33
CA THR A 134 -3.92 -3.01 -11.69
C THR A 134 -2.99 -3.22 -10.50
N VAL A 135 -2.55 -4.44 -10.28
CA VAL A 135 -1.51 -4.76 -9.30
C VAL A 135 -0.29 -5.28 -10.05
N THR A 136 0.86 -4.77 -9.66
CA THR A 136 2.13 -5.17 -10.28
C THR A 136 3.14 -5.52 -9.22
N ALA A 137 4.03 -6.45 -9.52
CA ALA A 137 5.22 -6.71 -8.73
C ALA A 137 6.47 -6.48 -9.58
N LEU A 138 7.50 -5.98 -8.94
CA LEU A 138 8.75 -5.56 -9.55
C LEU A 138 9.89 -6.02 -8.67
N THR A 139 10.73 -6.93 -9.17
CA THR A 139 11.94 -7.32 -8.45
C THR A 139 12.91 -6.17 -8.36
N LEU A 140 13.31 -5.83 -7.14
CA LEU A 140 14.26 -4.77 -6.84
C LEU A 140 15.69 -5.32 -6.93
N THR A 141 16.16 -5.63 -8.12
CA THR A 141 17.54 -6.04 -8.31
C THR A 141 18.46 -4.84 -8.54
N THR A 142 19.77 -5.02 -8.40
CA THR A 142 20.78 -4.01 -8.71
C THR A 142 20.87 -3.67 -10.21
N SER A 143 20.26 -4.50 -11.05
CA SER A 143 20.08 -4.22 -12.48
C SER A 143 18.72 -3.56 -12.67
N SER A 144 18.70 -2.39 -13.30
CA SER A 144 17.45 -1.67 -13.59
C SER A 144 16.39 -2.60 -14.18
N PRO A 145 15.27 -2.81 -13.50
CA PRO A 145 14.19 -3.61 -14.05
C PRO A 145 13.62 -2.87 -15.26
N ASN A 146 13.40 -3.60 -16.33
CA ASN A 146 12.80 -3.04 -17.53
C ASN A 146 11.31 -3.34 -17.64
N ASP A 147 10.84 -4.33 -16.87
CA ASP A 147 9.48 -4.82 -16.89
C ASP A 147 9.05 -5.25 -15.49
N PHE A 148 7.76 -5.39 -15.26
CA PHE A 148 7.22 -6.00 -14.05
C PHE A 148 7.43 -7.52 -14.07
N ASP A 149 7.66 -8.14 -12.93
CA ASP A 149 7.73 -9.60 -12.82
C ASP A 149 6.39 -10.22 -13.17
N TRP A 150 5.34 -9.60 -12.65
CA TRP A 150 3.97 -9.89 -13.07
C TRP A 150 3.08 -8.65 -12.97
N GLU A 151 2.00 -8.71 -13.69
CA GLU A 151 0.96 -7.69 -13.73
C GLU A 151 -0.40 -8.35 -13.81
N VAL A 152 -1.34 -7.89 -13.03
CA VAL A 152 -2.72 -8.37 -13.05
C VAL A 152 -3.73 -7.24 -13.04
N VAL A 153 -4.60 -7.22 -14.04
CA VAL A 153 -5.71 -6.27 -14.15
C VAL A 153 -6.91 -6.81 -13.40
N LEU A 154 -7.49 -5.98 -12.53
CA LEU A 154 -8.65 -6.31 -11.74
C LEU A 154 -9.91 -5.81 -12.46
N ASP A 155 -10.84 -6.70 -12.75
CA ASP A 155 -12.03 -6.41 -13.57
C ASP A 155 -13.18 -5.75 -12.81
N LYS A 156 -12.99 -5.40 -11.53
CA LYS A 156 -13.96 -4.71 -10.68
C LYS A 156 -13.34 -3.59 -9.88
N GLY A 157 -14.09 -2.50 -9.80
CA GLY A 157 -13.67 -1.29 -9.11
C GLY A 157 -13.02 -0.29 -10.07
N THR A 158 -12.66 0.85 -9.52
CA THR A 158 -11.94 1.92 -10.21
C THR A 158 -10.81 2.47 -9.35
N HIS A 159 -10.79 2.11 -8.07
CA HIS A 159 -9.80 2.57 -7.10
C HIS A 159 -9.31 1.38 -6.27
N PRO A 160 -8.03 1.02 -6.34
CA PRO A 160 -7.44 0.02 -5.48
C PRO A 160 -7.10 0.61 -4.10
N SER A 161 -7.04 -0.25 -3.09
CA SER A 161 -6.43 0.06 -1.80
C SER A 161 -4.91 -0.08 -1.85
N ASP A 162 -4.25 0.29 -0.76
CA ASP A 162 -2.89 -0.16 -0.51
C ASP A 162 -2.89 -1.71 -0.50
N PRO A 163 -1.88 -2.36 -1.08
CA PRO A 163 -1.72 -3.80 -0.99
C PRO A 163 -1.26 -4.20 0.41
N ALA A 164 -1.62 -5.41 0.82
CA ALA A 164 -1.06 -6.10 1.96
C ALA A 164 -0.53 -7.45 1.54
N TRP A 165 0.40 -8.00 2.30
CA TRP A 165 1.05 -9.26 2.03
C TRP A 165 0.96 -10.18 3.25
N GLY A 166 0.85 -11.48 2.99
CA GLY A 166 0.92 -12.49 4.04
C GLY A 166 1.28 -13.85 3.49
N MET A 167 1.84 -14.69 4.36
CA MET A 167 2.09 -16.11 4.06
C MET A 167 0.77 -16.86 4.23
N LEU A 168 0.43 -17.71 3.28
CA LEU A 168 -0.71 -18.63 3.40
C LEU A 168 -0.31 -19.93 4.10
N ASP A 169 0.93 -20.35 3.86
CA ASP A 169 1.60 -21.49 4.47
C ASP A 169 3.13 -21.28 4.36
N ASP A 170 3.93 -22.30 4.69
CA ASP A 170 5.40 -22.20 4.68
C ASP A 170 6.00 -21.98 3.28
N ASP A 171 5.27 -22.29 2.22
CA ASP A 171 5.76 -22.30 0.84
C ASP A 171 4.99 -21.35 -0.10
N SER A 172 4.00 -20.61 0.41
CA SER A 172 3.17 -19.75 -0.44
C SER A 172 2.83 -18.43 0.21
N THR A 173 2.81 -17.39 -0.61
CA THR A 173 2.50 -16.03 -0.22
C THR A 173 1.31 -15.50 -1.01
N ALA A 174 0.67 -14.48 -0.50
CA ALA A 174 -0.38 -13.79 -1.24
C ALA A 174 -0.35 -12.29 -1.02
N VAL A 175 -0.66 -11.57 -2.09
CA VAL A 175 -1.00 -10.15 -2.05
C VAL A 175 -2.50 -9.99 -1.93
N VAL A 176 -2.94 -9.23 -0.94
CA VAL A 176 -4.36 -8.98 -0.68
C VAL A 176 -4.64 -7.50 -0.79
N LEU A 177 -5.71 -7.16 -1.46
CA LEU A 177 -6.17 -5.78 -1.57
C LEU A 177 -7.69 -5.71 -1.77
N THR A 178 -8.22 -4.53 -1.65
CA THR A 178 -9.61 -4.24 -1.99
C THR A 178 -9.67 -3.23 -3.13
N THR A 179 -10.76 -3.29 -3.89
CA THR A 179 -11.08 -2.26 -4.88
C THR A 179 -12.47 -1.70 -4.61
N ILE A 180 -12.69 -0.45 -4.99
CA ILE A 180 -13.99 0.22 -4.88
C ILE A 180 -14.36 0.87 -6.20
N ASP A 181 -15.62 0.76 -6.58
CA ASP A 181 -16.17 1.55 -7.68
C ASP A 181 -16.62 2.91 -7.16
N ALA A 182 -15.96 3.96 -7.64
CA ALA A 182 -16.22 5.34 -7.21
C ALA A 182 -17.65 5.81 -7.51
N ASN A 183 -18.35 5.18 -8.45
CA ASN A 183 -19.70 5.60 -8.83
C ASN A 183 -20.78 4.91 -8.01
N SER A 184 -20.57 3.62 -7.70
CA SER A 184 -21.58 2.80 -7.00
C SER A 184 -21.25 2.57 -5.53
N GLY A 185 -20.00 2.82 -5.11
CA GLY A 185 -19.53 2.49 -3.77
C GLY A 185 -19.37 0.98 -3.51
N ASN A 186 -19.54 0.14 -4.50
CA ASN A 186 -19.34 -1.30 -4.33
C ASN A 186 -17.86 -1.59 -4.10
N MET A 187 -17.58 -2.50 -3.19
CA MET A 187 -16.23 -2.94 -2.87
C MET A 187 -16.04 -4.42 -3.17
N TRP A 188 -14.84 -4.77 -3.53
CA TRP A 188 -14.43 -6.16 -3.78
C TRP A 188 -13.09 -6.43 -3.10
N LEU A 189 -12.95 -7.67 -2.67
CA LEU A 189 -11.70 -8.23 -2.14
C LEU A 189 -11.06 -9.10 -3.21
N TRP A 190 -9.73 -9.04 -3.26
CA TRP A 190 -8.88 -9.81 -4.15
C TRP A 190 -7.75 -10.45 -3.35
N ARG A 191 -7.40 -11.67 -3.70
CA ARG A 191 -6.17 -12.34 -3.29
C ARG A 191 -5.45 -12.83 -4.54
N ILE A 192 -4.18 -12.47 -4.62
CA ILE A 192 -3.31 -12.70 -5.76
C ILE A 192 -2.15 -13.53 -5.25
N ASP A 193 -1.82 -14.60 -5.93
CA ASP A 193 -0.64 -15.42 -5.65
C ASP A 193 0.63 -14.57 -5.78
N GLY A 194 1.50 -14.64 -4.78
CA GLY A 194 2.67 -13.77 -4.70
C GLY A 194 3.69 -14.03 -5.80
N GLU A 195 3.96 -15.30 -6.09
CA GLU A 195 4.96 -15.71 -7.08
C GLU A 195 4.50 -15.44 -8.52
N SER A 196 3.27 -15.82 -8.85
CA SER A 196 2.81 -15.83 -10.25
C SER A 196 1.91 -14.67 -10.65
N GLY A 197 1.39 -13.87 -9.71
CA GLY A 197 0.37 -12.86 -9.97
C GLY A 197 -1.01 -13.43 -10.34
N SER A 198 -1.24 -14.72 -10.18
CA SER A 198 -2.54 -15.33 -10.49
C SER A 198 -3.61 -14.90 -9.49
N ILE A 199 -4.80 -14.53 -9.96
CA ILE A 199 -5.93 -14.29 -9.06
C ILE A 199 -6.40 -15.63 -8.49
N GLU A 200 -6.17 -15.85 -7.20
CA GLU A 200 -6.62 -17.06 -6.50
C GLU A 200 -8.01 -16.91 -5.90
N LEU A 201 -8.34 -15.68 -5.48
CA LEU A 201 -9.63 -15.34 -4.90
C LEU A 201 -10.07 -13.98 -5.39
N GLY A 202 -11.32 -13.90 -5.83
CA GLY A 202 -11.93 -12.64 -6.24
C GLY A 202 -12.54 -12.66 -7.64
N PRO A 203 -13.36 -11.66 -7.93
CA PRO A 203 -13.81 -10.59 -7.03
C PRO A 203 -14.82 -11.10 -5.98
N VAL A 204 -14.52 -10.94 -4.70
CA VAL A 204 -15.45 -11.21 -3.60
C VAL A 204 -16.16 -9.92 -3.22
N SER A 205 -17.47 -9.87 -3.38
CA SER A 205 -18.25 -8.69 -3.04
C SER A 205 -18.30 -8.47 -1.53
N LEU A 206 -17.80 -7.35 -1.06
CA LEU A 206 -17.91 -6.89 0.32
C LEU A 206 -19.21 -6.10 0.51
N SER A 207 -20.37 -6.72 0.21
CA SER A 207 -21.68 -6.07 0.15
C SER A 207 -22.06 -5.37 1.46
N GLY A 208 -22.72 -4.22 1.34
CA GLY A 208 -23.25 -3.42 2.46
C GLY A 208 -22.78 -1.99 2.48
N THR A 209 -22.19 -1.50 1.41
CA THR A 209 -22.12 -0.08 1.16
C THR A 209 -23.53 0.37 0.81
N ASP A 210 -24.15 1.19 1.66
CA ASP A 210 -25.41 1.82 1.32
C ASP A 210 -25.18 2.65 0.06
N SER A 211 -25.93 2.35 -0.98
CA SER A 211 -25.84 2.93 -2.33
C SER A 211 -26.31 4.39 -2.41
N ASP A 212 -26.07 5.18 -1.39
CA ASP A 212 -26.31 6.60 -1.45
C ASP A 212 -25.15 7.30 -2.16
N SER A 213 -25.48 7.91 -3.23
CA SER A 213 -24.75 8.50 -4.34
C SER A 213 -23.66 9.55 -4.03
N ASP A 214 -23.20 9.66 -2.83
CA ASP A 214 -22.07 10.52 -2.50
C ASP A 214 -20.81 9.67 -2.42
N SER A 215 -20.15 9.60 -3.56
CA SER A 215 -18.90 8.87 -3.80
C SER A 215 -17.91 8.93 -2.63
N PRO A 216 -17.25 7.82 -2.32
CA PRO A 216 -16.23 7.80 -1.29
C PRO A 216 -15.14 8.81 -1.66
N ARG A 217 -14.99 9.83 -0.84
CA ARG A 217 -14.02 10.92 -1.01
C ARG A 217 -12.62 10.54 -0.56
N LEU A 218 -12.28 9.24 -0.46
CA LEU A 218 -11.34 8.82 0.56
C LEU A 218 -10.40 7.76 0.02
N ARG A 219 -9.20 7.81 0.57
CA ARG A 219 -8.24 6.73 0.47
C ARG A 219 -8.92 5.45 0.98
N LEU A 220 -8.84 4.40 0.20
CA LEU A 220 -9.26 3.09 0.62
C LEU A 220 -8.12 2.48 1.42
N PRO A 221 -8.27 2.26 2.74
CA PRO A 221 -7.21 1.64 3.52
C PRO A 221 -6.99 0.21 3.05
N GLY A 222 -5.72 -0.19 3.00
CA GLY A 222 -5.35 -1.58 2.70
C GLY A 222 -5.83 -2.54 3.79
N PRO A 223 -5.93 -3.83 3.46
CA PRO A 223 -6.09 -4.89 4.45
C PRO A 223 -4.96 -4.87 5.48
N VAL A 224 -5.23 -5.40 6.66
CA VAL A 224 -4.22 -5.67 7.68
C VAL A 224 -4.15 -7.17 7.87
N ILE A 225 -2.98 -7.75 7.62
CA ILE A 225 -2.74 -9.17 7.85
C ILE A 225 -2.27 -9.36 9.28
N VAL A 226 -2.86 -10.32 9.98
CA VAL A 226 -2.71 -10.47 11.42
C VAL A 226 -3.05 -11.89 11.85
N GLN A 227 -2.43 -12.35 12.93
CA GLN A 227 -2.82 -13.60 13.60
C GLN A 227 -3.83 -13.28 14.71
N LEU A 228 -5.08 -13.73 14.55
CA LEU A 228 -6.17 -13.51 15.50
C LEU A 228 -6.49 -14.72 16.36
N ASP A 229 -6.05 -15.90 15.95
CA ASP A 229 -6.23 -17.13 16.70
C ASP A 229 -4.94 -17.99 16.70
N ALA A 230 -5.03 -19.22 17.08
CA ALA A 230 -3.87 -20.09 17.27
C ALA A 230 -3.66 -21.10 16.12
N ASP A 231 -4.29 -20.88 14.99
CA ASP A 231 -4.03 -21.70 13.81
C ASP A 231 -2.83 -21.20 13.01
N ASP A 232 -2.43 -21.93 11.97
CA ASP A 232 -1.21 -21.61 11.22
C ASP A 232 -1.46 -20.59 10.09
N ALA A 233 -2.74 -20.27 9.78
CA ALA A 233 -3.09 -19.36 8.71
C ALA A 233 -3.37 -17.93 9.27
N PRO A 234 -2.81 -16.89 8.67
CA PRO A 234 -3.14 -15.54 9.11
C PRO A 234 -4.54 -15.12 8.66
N GLU A 235 -5.10 -14.18 9.39
CA GLU A 235 -6.34 -13.51 9.05
C GLU A 235 -6.08 -12.17 8.40
N MET A 236 -7.11 -11.65 7.74
CA MET A 236 -7.13 -10.29 7.22
C MET A 236 -8.23 -9.47 7.86
N ILE A 237 -7.91 -8.24 8.22
CA ILE A 237 -8.88 -7.27 8.70
C ILE A 237 -9.09 -6.21 7.63
N LEU A 238 -10.32 -6.07 7.20
CA LEU A 238 -10.74 -5.13 6.18
C LEU A 238 -11.48 -3.95 6.80
N THR A 239 -11.15 -2.74 6.37
CA THR A 239 -11.94 -1.55 6.67
C THR A 239 -12.86 -1.25 5.50
N ILE A 240 -14.16 -1.28 5.74
CA ILE A 240 -15.18 -0.90 4.77
C ILE A 240 -15.69 0.48 5.16
N PRO A 241 -15.27 1.54 4.47
CA PRO A 241 -15.71 2.89 4.78
C PRO A 241 -17.21 3.03 4.49
N THR A 242 -17.89 3.83 5.28
CA THR A 242 -19.25 4.24 4.97
C THR A 242 -19.24 5.52 4.17
N ASP A 243 -20.37 5.83 3.53
CA ASP A 243 -20.55 7.08 2.81
C ASP A 243 -20.40 8.32 3.75
N ALA A 244 -20.17 9.49 3.15
CA ALA A 244 -20.09 10.74 3.89
C ALA A 244 -21.40 11.11 4.61
N ASN A 245 -22.55 10.48 4.23
CA ASN A 245 -23.87 10.66 4.83
C ASN A 245 -24.15 9.66 5.96
N GLY A 246 -23.36 8.61 6.13
CA GLY A 246 -23.48 7.66 7.24
C GLY A 246 -23.49 8.30 8.63
N ARG A 247 -23.03 9.55 8.71
CA ARG A 247 -23.13 10.38 9.92
C ARG A 247 -24.57 10.58 10.43
N THR A 248 -25.56 10.52 9.56
CA THR A 248 -26.96 10.80 9.90
C THR A 248 -27.79 9.56 10.18
N ASN A 249 -27.37 8.39 9.73
CA ASN A 249 -28.16 7.16 9.79
C ASN A 249 -27.65 6.12 10.80
N GLY A 250 -26.60 6.45 11.58
CA GLY A 250 -26.06 5.53 12.58
C GLY A 250 -25.25 4.35 12.02
N ASN A 251 -24.91 4.40 10.74
CA ASN A 251 -24.11 3.38 10.07
C ASN A 251 -22.65 3.87 9.99
N GLY A 252 -21.84 3.56 10.99
CA GLY A 252 -20.41 3.85 10.98
C GLY A 252 -19.61 2.88 10.08
N ALA A 253 -18.30 3.11 9.97
CA ALA A 253 -17.39 2.22 9.26
C ALA A 253 -17.52 0.78 9.78
N ARG A 254 -17.38 -0.19 8.90
CA ARG A 254 -17.40 -1.61 9.22
C ARG A 254 -15.99 -2.18 9.13
N PHE A 255 -15.59 -2.87 10.17
CA PHE A 255 -14.40 -3.69 10.19
C PHE A 255 -14.81 -5.16 10.10
N VAL A 256 -14.18 -5.90 9.24
CA VAL A 256 -14.45 -7.32 9.01
C VAL A 256 -13.16 -8.09 9.12
N ALA A 257 -13.12 -9.10 10.00
CA ALA A 257 -12.05 -10.08 10.02
C ALA A 257 -12.49 -11.32 9.25
N MET A 258 -11.60 -11.80 8.41
CA MET A 258 -11.83 -12.95 7.54
C MET A 258 -10.57 -13.81 7.52
N GLU A 259 -10.76 -15.11 7.33
CA GLU A 259 -9.69 -16.03 7.02
C GLU A 259 -8.97 -15.61 5.73
N MET A 260 -7.66 -15.61 5.73
CA MET A 260 -6.89 -15.28 4.53
C MET A 260 -6.98 -16.40 3.48
N THR A 261 -7.13 -17.63 3.92
CA THR A 261 -7.22 -18.82 3.05
C THR A 261 -8.62 -19.05 2.45
N SER A 262 -9.66 -18.47 3.05
CA SER A 262 -11.05 -18.58 2.60
C SER A 262 -11.74 -17.21 2.60
N THR A 263 -13.04 -17.15 2.40
CA THR A 263 -13.84 -15.93 2.56
C THR A 263 -14.72 -15.98 3.80
N ASP A 264 -14.42 -16.89 4.70
CA ASP A 264 -15.20 -17.07 5.91
C ASP A 264 -14.99 -15.88 6.84
N GLU A 265 -16.10 -15.24 7.20
CA GLU A 265 -16.09 -14.13 8.13
C GLU A 265 -15.95 -14.67 9.55
N ILE A 266 -14.90 -14.26 10.25
CA ILE A 266 -14.67 -14.61 11.66
C ILE A 266 -15.54 -13.73 12.55
N TRP A 267 -15.46 -12.43 12.33
CA TRP A 267 -16.30 -11.45 12.99
C TRP A 267 -16.42 -10.16 12.19
N GLN A 268 -17.43 -9.37 12.50
CA GLN A 268 -17.55 -8.01 12.03
C GLN A 268 -17.91 -7.06 13.17
N PHE A 269 -17.44 -5.84 13.04
CA PHE A 269 -17.76 -4.76 13.96
C PHE A 269 -18.12 -3.51 13.18
N ARG A 270 -19.16 -2.81 13.62
CA ARG A 270 -19.57 -1.53 13.03
C ARG A 270 -19.45 -0.42 14.06
N THR A 271 -18.80 0.67 13.72
CA THR A 271 -18.77 1.84 14.59
C THR A 271 -20.17 2.47 14.67
N PRO A 272 -20.61 2.94 15.84
CA PRO A 272 -21.97 3.47 16.00
C PRO A 272 -22.21 4.76 15.21
N ASN A 273 -21.17 5.55 15.03
CA ASN A 273 -21.18 6.79 14.24
C ASN A 273 -19.78 7.04 13.73
N GLY A 274 -19.69 7.68 12.58
CA GLY A 274 -18.42 8.15 12.09
C GLY A 274 -17.91 7.35 10.91
N TYR A 275 -17.05 8.01 10.23
CA TYR A 275 -16.34 7.58 9.09
C TYR A 275 -14.94 7.14 9.54
N SER A 276 -14.41 6.09 8.98
CA SER A 276 -13.02 5.70 9.16
C SER A 276 -12.40 5.37 7.81
N ASP A 277 -11.29 6.00 7.52
CA ASP A 277 -10.38 5.71 6.43
C ASP A 277 -9.03 5.20 6.94
N SER A 278 -8.97 4.86 8.22
CA SER A 278 -7.76 4.35 8.85
C SER A 278 -7.69 2.83 8.79
N GLN A 279 -6.49 2.33 8.62
CA GLN A 279 -6.21 0.93 8.91
C GLN A 279 -6.35 0.70 10.42
N PRO A 280 -6.99 -0.39 10.84
CA PRO A 280 -6.96 -0.77 12.25
C PRO A 280 -5.55 -1.17 12.66
N LEU A 281 -5.18 -0.84 13.89
CA LEU A 281 -3.93 -1.28 14.50
C LEU A 281 -4.21 -2.50 15.38
N PRO A 282 -3.79 -3.70 15.00
CA PRO A 282 -3.89 -4.87 15.86
C PRO A 282 -2.86 -4.77 17.00
N ILE A 283 -3.26 -5.24 18.17
CA ILE A 283 -2.45 -5.19 19.39
C ILE A 283 -2.49 -6.57 20.05
N ASP A 284 -1.32 -7.16 20.26
CA ASP A 284 -1.14 -8.31 21.14
C ASP A 284 -0.86 -7.80 22.56
N THR A 285 -1.82 -7.97 23.48
CA THR A 285 -1.66 -7.52 24.86
C THR A 285 -1.07 -8.60 25.78
N THR A 286 -1.01 -9.84 25.32
CA THR A 286 -0.50 -10.99 26.06
C THR A 286 0.92 -11.39 25.65
N ASN A 287 1.38 -10.89 24.51
CA ASN A 287 2.69 -11.17 23.92
C ASN A 287 2.89 -12.67 23.62
N ASP A 288 1.83 -13.29 23.11
CA ASP A 288 1.81 -14.70 22.69
C ASP A 288 1.79 -14.86 21.14
N GLY A 289 1.84 -13.74 20.41
CA GLY A 289 1.79 -13.70 18.96
C GLY A 289 0.37 -13.58 18.40
N ILE A 290 -0.65 -13.66 19.27
CA ILE A 290 -2.06 -13.55 18.89
C ILE A 290 -2.57 -12.15 19.21
N HIS A 291 -3.15 -11.47 18.24
CA HIS A 291 -3.66 -10.12 18.42
C HIS A 291 -5.09 -10.13 18.98
N ASP A 292 -5.24 -9.74 20.21
CA ASP A 292 -6.49 -9.82 20.96
C ASP A 292 -7.22 -8.47 21.11
N ARG A 293 -6.68 -7.39 20.55
CA ARG A 293 -7.25 -6.04 20.55
C ARG A 293 -7.06 -5.34 19.21
N LEU A 294 -7.98 -4.46 18.90
CA LEU A 294 -7.88 -3.54 17.78
C LEU A 294 -8.02 -2.09 18.26
N CYS A 295 -7.20 -1.23 17.70
CA CYS A 295 -7.31 0.23 17.85
C CYS A 295 -7.57 0.86 16.48
N TRP A 296 -8.51 1.78 16.40
CA TRP A 296 -8.83 2.52 15.19
C TRP A 296 -9.22 3.97 15.51
N VAL A 297 -9.20 4.81 14.47
CA VAL A 297 -9.63 6.21 14.56
C VAL A 297 -10.90 6.41 13.72
N THR A 298 -11.87 7.13 14.27
CA THR A 298 -13.13 7.47 13.58
C THR A 298 -13.33 8.98 13.54
#